data_608d1d7411485b36b8925071aa0016bb
#
_entry.id   608d1d7411485b36b8925071aa0016bb
#
_cell.length_a   1.000
_cell.length_b   1.000
_cell.length_c   1.000
_cell.angle_alpha   90.00
_cell.angle_beta   90.00
_cell.angle_gamma   90.00
#
_symmetry.space_group_name_H-M   'P 1'
#
loop_
_entity.id
_entity.type
_entity.pdbx_description
1 polymer ?
#
loop_
_entity_poly.entity_id
_entity_poly.type
_entity_poly.pdbx_seq_one_letter_code
_entity_poly.pdbx_strand_id
1 'polypeptide(L)'
;MIVRCQWAEGSQIYRDYHDNEWGKAQYDSRKLFEKICLEGQQAGLSWITILKKRENYRAAFYQFDPVRIAQMTELDIDTLMQNEGLIRHRGKLQAIVTNAKAYLAMEKSGQNFSDFIWSFVNHQPQINDVPDFSVVPTRTETSKAMSKALKKLGFAFVGETTCYAFMQSMGLVDDHLNACFCKMKGQ
;
A
#
# COMPACT_ATOMS: atom_id res chain seq x y z
N MET A 1 -29.45 -2.80 8.79
CA MET A 1 -28.26 -2.22 9.44
C MET A 1 -27.03 -2.58 8.60
N ILE A 2 -26.16 -1.62 8.29
CA ILE A 2 -24.92 -1.88 7.56
C ILE A 2 -23.88 -2.41 8.55
N VAL A 3 -23.31 -3.57 8.25
CA VAL A 3 -22.24 -4.18 9.05
C VAL A 3 -20.91 -3.88 8.39
N ARG A 4 -19.96 -3.34 9.17
CA ARG A 4 -18.58 -3.03 8.75
C ARG A 4 -17.57 -3.78 9.58
N CYS A 5 -16.35 -3.82 9.10
CA CYS A 5 -15.21 -4.22 9.91
C CYS A 5 -15.05 -3.25 11.09
N GLN A 6 -14.84 -3.78 12.30
CA GLN A 6 -14.83 -2.98 13.53
C GLN A 6 -13.83 -1.81 13.50
N TRP A 7 -12.65 -2.02 12.91
CA TRP A 7 -11.63 -0.96 12.85
C TRP A 7 -12.10 0.28 12.08
N ALA A 8 -13.08 0.13 11.18
CA ALA A 8 -13.60 1.24 10.38
C ALA A 8 -14.55 2.16 11.17
N GLU A 9 -15.04 1.73 12.32
CA GLU A 9 -16.05 2.48 13.07
C GLU A 9 -15.49 3.63 13.91
N GLY A 10 -14.17 3.74 14.02
CA GLY A 10 -13.50 4.72 14.89
C GLY A 10 -13.62 6.18 14.42
N SER A 11 -13.80 6.42 13.13
CA SER A 11 -13.86 7.78 12.57
C SER A 11 -14.45 7.79 11.16
N GLN A 12 -14.91 8.98 10.71
CA GLN A 12 -15.47 9.11 9.37
C GLN A 12 -14.43 8.83 8.28
N ILE A 13 -13.18 9.31 8.45
CA ILE A 13 -12.12 9.06 7.49
C ILE A 13 -11.83 7.55 7.32
N TYR A 14 -11.89 6.79 8.41
CA TYR A 14 -11.75 5.33 8.35
C TYR A 14 -12.92 4.65 7.66
N ARG A 15 -14.17 5.08 7.94
CA ARG A 15 -15.35 4.54 7.25
C ARG A 15 -15.28 4.78 5.75
N ASP A 16 -14.94 5.99 5.35
CA ASP A 16 -14.84 6.33 3.93
C ASP A 16 -13.75 5.51 3.23
N TYR A 17 -12.60 5.35 3.88
CA TYR A 17 -11.51 4.52 3.38
C TYR A 17 -11.93 3.04 3.24
N HIS A 18 -12.56 2.49 4.28
CA HIS A 18 -13.05 1.12 4.29
C HIS A 18 -14.10 0.89 3.22
N ASP A 19 -15.10 1.77 3.14
CA ASP A 19 -16.26 1.57 2.28
C ASP A 19 -15.92 1.76 0.78
N ASN A 20 -14.95 2.61 0.49
CA ASN A 20 -14.66 3.02 -0.89
C ASN A 20 -13.34 2.50 -1.47
N GLU A 21 -12.39 2.11 -0.63
CA GLU A 21 -11.04 1.77 -1.09
C GLU A 21 -10.54 0.41 -0.60
N TRP A 22 -10.50 0.21 0.70
CA TRP A 22 -9.85 -0.95 1.30
C TRP A 22 -10.47 -2.27 0.86
N GLY A 23 -9.64 -3.19 0.39
CA GLY A 23 -10.07 -4.53 -0.03
C GLY A 23 -10.73 -4.59 -1.40
N LYS A 24 -10.82 -3.48 -2.13
CA LYS A 24 -11.29 -3.46 -3.52
C LYS A 24 -10.11 -3.69 -4.46
N ALA A 25 -10.28 -4.59 -5.41
CA ALA A 25 -9.23 -4.95 -6.36
C ALA A 25 -8.78 -3.73 -7.18
N GLN A 26 -7.49 -3.40 -7.08
CA GLN A 26 -6.87 -2.29 -7.79
C GLN A 26 -5.84 -2.83 -8.79
N TYR A 27 -5.99 -2.48 -10.06
CA TYR A 27 -5.14 -2.95 -11.15
C TYR A 27 -4.29 -1.85 -11.79
N ASP A 28 -4.50 -0.60 -11.40
CA ASP A 28 -3.71 0.52 -11.92
C ASP A 28 -2.31 0.53 -11.31
N SER A 29 -1.28 0.43 -12.14
CA SER A 29 0.12 0.35 -11.70
C SER A 29 0.53 1.54 -10.84
N ARG A 30 0.11 2.75 -11.20
CA ARG A 30 0.49 3.95 -10.47
C ARG A 30 -0.18 4.03 -9.10
N LYS A 31 -1.46 3.62 -9.00
CA LYS A 31 -2.16 3.52 -7.71
C LYS A 31 -1.57 2.45 -6.81
N LEU A 32 -1.15 1.34 -7.38
CA LEU A 32 -0.41 0.30 -6.66
C LEU A 32 0.94 0.82 -6.18
N PHE A 33 1.66 1.55 -7.01
CA PHE A 33 2.92 2.19 -6.63
C PHE A 33 2.74 3.20 -5.49
N GLU A 34 1.78 4.09 -5.58
CA GLU A 34 1.44 5.02 -4.49
C GLU A 34 1.20 4.26 -3.19
N LYS A 35 0.41 3.20 -3.26
CA LYS A 35 0.01 2.46 -2.06
C LYS A 35 1.17 1.71 -1.41
N ILE A 36 2.02 1.06 -2.18
CA ILE A 36 3.19 0.38 -1.59
C ILE A 36 4.15 1.38 -0.91
N CYS A 37 4.29 2.56 -1.48
CA CYS A 37 5.07 3.64 -0.86
C CYS A 37 4.43 4.11 0.45
N LEU A 38 3.11 4.35 0.47
CA LEU A 38 2.40 4.80 1.67
C LEU A 38 2.40 3.74 2.77
N GLU A 39 2.24 2.47 2.42
CA GLU A 39 2.34 1.37 3.39
C GLU A 39 3.73 1.30 4.03
N GLY A 40 4.77 1.59 3.29
CA GLY A 40 6.13 1.68 3.84
C GLY A 40 6.31 2.82 4.83
N GLN A 41 5.56 3.93 4.69
CA GLN A 41 5.58 5.05 5.64
C GLN A 41 4.97 4.67 6.99
N GLN A 42 4.09 3.68 7.01
CA GLN A 42 3.39 3.25 8.22
C GLN A 42 4.29 2.54 9.23
N ALA A 43 5.43 2.00 8.85
CA ALA A 43 6.26 1.19 9.73
C ALA A 43 6.43 1.84 11.12
N GLY A 44 6.00 1.14 12.19
CA GLY A 44 5.99 1.63 13.56
C GLY A 44 4.86 2.59 13.93
N LEU A 45 3.91 2.83 13.02
CA LEU A 45 2.80 3.78 13.19
C LEU A 45 1.44 3.10 12.89
N SER A 46 0.35 3.79 13.20
CA SER A 46 -0.99 3.35 12.79
C SER A 46 -1.31 3.82 11.36
N TRP A 47 -2.14 3.05 10.65
CA TRP A 47 -2.55 3.42 9.30
C TRP A 47 -3.31 4.76 9.27
N ILE A 48 -4.13 5.05 10.28
CA ILE A 48 -4.85 6.33 10.32
C ILE A 48 -3.91 7.53 10.32
N THR A 49 -2.73 7.41 10.92
CA THR A 49 -1.71 8.47 10.92
C THR A 49 -1.28 8.77 9.48
N ILE A 50 -1.03 7.74 8.68
CA ILE A 50 -0.66 7.89 7.27
C ILE A 50 -1.84 8.36 6.44
N LEU A 51 -3.03 7.79 6.67
CA LEU A 51 -4.24 8.16 5.94
C LEU A 51 -4.57 9.66 6.07
N LYS A 52 -4.42 10.21 7.27
CA LYS A 52 -4.62 11.64 7.52
C LYS A 52 -3.58 12.53 6.82
N LYS A 53 -2.39 12.00 6.53
CA LYS A 53 -1.30 12.70 5.85
C LYS A 53 -1.24 12.42 4.35
N ARG A 54 -2.11 11.57 3.82
CA ARG A 54 -2.04 11.08 2.44
C ARG A 54 -2.00 12.22 1.41
N GLU A 55 -2.87 13.23 1.56
CA GLU A 55 -2.89 14.37 0.63
C GLU A 55 -1.59 15.19 0.71
N ASN A 56 -0.99 15.29 1.89
CA ASN A 56 0.31 15.94 2.06
C ASN A 56 1.42 15.17 1.32
N TYR A 57 1.39 13.83 1.39
CA TYR A 57 2.32 12.98 0.62
C TYR A 57 2.12 13.16 -0.88
N ARG A 58 0.88 13.17 -1.34
CA ARG A 58 0.57 13.39 -2.76
C ARG A 58 1.11 14.73 -3.25
N ALA A 59 0.90 15.79 -2.48
CA ALA A 59 1.42 17.11 -2.82
C ALA A 59 2.95 17.15 -2.83
N ALA A 60 3.60 16.55 -1.82
CA ALA A 60 5.06 16.55 -1.69
C ALA A 60 5.77 15.70 -2.75
N PHE A 61 5.13 14.62 -3.22
CA PHE A 61 5.70 13.65 -4.16
C PHE A 61 5.03 13.67 -5.53
N TYR A 62 4.60 14.85 -5.99
CA TYR A 62 4.12 15.08 -7.37
C TYR A 62 2.98 14.12 -7.77
N GLN A 63 2.02 13.92 -6.87
CA GLN A 63 0.90 12.98 -7.08
C GLN A 63 1.39 11.55 -7.39
N PHE A 64 2.51 11.17 -6.77
CA PHE A 64 3.17 9.88 -6.99
C PHE A 64 3.52 9.59 -8.46
N ASP A 65 3.93 10.64 -9.19
CA ASP A 65 4.51 10.48 -10.52
C ASP A 65 5.94 9.92 -10.37
N PRO A 66 6.20 8.68 -10.74
CA PRO A 66 7.50 8.06 -10.50
C PRO A 66 8.64 8.73 -11.29
N VAL A 67 8.35 9.30 -12.45
CA VAL A 67 9.36 10.02 -13.25
C VAL A 67 9.86 11.26 -12.51
N ARG A 68 8.95 12.04 -11.96
CA ARG A 68 9.29 13.25 -11.19
C ARG A 68 9.93 12.90 -9.85
N ILE A 69 9.42 11.90 -9.15
CA ILE A 69 9.98 11.44 -7.87
C ILE A 69 11.42 10.96 -8.05
N ALA A 70 11.71 10.19 -9.09
CA ALA A 70 13.05 9.65 -9.35
C ALA A 70 14.11 10.73 -9.57
N GLN A 71 13.71 11.94 -9.93
CA GLN A 71 14.60 13.09 -10.14
C GLN A 71 14.87 13.88 -8.84
N MET A 72 14.19 13.56 -7.76
CA MET A 72 14.37 14.25 -6.48
C MET A 72 15.80 14.03 -5.94
N THR A 73 16.37 15.09 -5.38
CA THR A 73 17.73 15.14 -4.87
C THR A 73 17.75 15.06 -3.34
N GLU A 74 18.94 14.93 -2.77
CA GLU A 74 19.11 15.02 -1.31
C GLU A 74 18.65 16.37 -0.74
N LEU A 75 18.78 17.45 -1.52
CA LEU A 75 18.29 18.77 -1.13
C LEU A 75 16.75 18.80 -1.05
N ASP A 76 16.08 18.11 -1.98
CA ASP A 76 14.63 17.95 -1.93
C ASP A 76 14.20 17.19 -0.67
N ILE A 77 14.91 16.12 -0.31
CA ILE A 77 14.66 15.38 0.93
C ILE A 77 14.91 16.25 2.15
N ASP A 78 15.97 17.06 2.18
CA ASP A 78 16.23 18.02 3.27
C ASP A 78 15.05 18.96 3.46
N THR A 79 14.46 19.46 2.37
CA THR A 79 13.26 20.30 2.39
C THR A 79 12.07 19.55 2.97
N LEU A 80 11.84 18.31 2.54
CA LEU A 80 10.73 17.49 3.03
C LEU A 80 10.87 17.14 4.52
N MET A 81 12.09 17.04 5.03
CA MET A 81 12.35 16.83 6.47
C MET A 81 11.84 17.99 7.34
N GLN A 82 11.57 19.15 6.76
CA GLN A 82 10.97 20.30 7.44
C GLN A 82 9.43 20.33 7.31
N ASN A 83 8.86 19.44 6.52
CA ASN A 83 7.42 19.42 6.26
C ASN A 83 6.69 18.65 7.37
N GLU A 84 5.99 19.36 8.23
CA GLU A 84 5.21 18.78 9.34
C GLU A 84 4.02 17.93 8.87
N GLY A 85 3.59 18.08 7.62
CA GLY A 85 2.54 17.28 7.00
C GLY A 85 2.94 15.85 6.67
N LEU A 86 4.23 15.53 6.78
CA LEU A 86 4.78 14.19 6.51
C LEU A 86 5.32 13.56 7.80
N ILE A 87 5.57 12.25 7.74
CA ILE A 87 6.39 11.59 8.74
C ILE A 87 7.84 11.98 8.44
N ARG A 88 8.45 12.76 9.34
CA ARG A 88 9.82 13.30 9.17
C ARG A 88 10.87 12.25 9.55
N HIS A 89 10.95 11.23 8.75
CA HIS A 89 11.90 10.14 8.84
C HIS A 89 12.64 10.04 7.52
N ARG A 90 13.91 10.46 7.49
CA ARG A 90 14.70 10.56 6.26
C ARG A 90 14.72 9.27 5.46
N GLY A 91 14.98 8.13 6.11
CA GLY A 91 15.02 6.83 5.44
C GLY A 91 13.70 6.47 4.77
N LYS A 92 12.57 6.79 5.38
CA LYS A 92 11.23 6.57 4.80
C LYS A 92 10.97 7.47 3.60
N LEU A 93 11.38 8.74 3.67
CA LEU A 93 11.20 9.67 2.54
C LEU A 93 12.10 9.28 1.36
N GLN A 94 13.36 8.93 1.64
CA GLN A 94 14.28 8.44 0.61
C GLN A 94 13.78 7.14 -0.03
N ALA A 95 13.10 6.29 0.73
CA ALA A 95 12.53 5.04 0.21
C ALA A 95 11.53 5.28 -0.93
N ILE A 96 10.75 6.35 -0.87
CA ILE A 96 9.81 6.70 -1.96
C ILE A 96 10.58 7.00 -3.25
N VAL A 97 11.69 7.73 -3.16
CA VAL A 97 12.57 8.01 -4.31
C VAL A 97 13.21 6.72 -4.84
N THR A 98 13.72 5.89 -3.96
CA THR A 98 14.28 4.58 -4.29
C THR A 98 13.25 3.70 -5.02
N ASN A 99 12.03 3.67 -4.51
CA ASN A 99 10.92 2.89 -5.09
C ASN A 99 10.52 3.41 -6.48
N ALA A 100 10.54 4.72 -6.68
CA ALA A 100 10.27 5.31 -8.00
C ALA A 100 11.32 4.87 -9.03
N LYS A 101 12.59 4.86 -8.65
CA LYS A 101 13.67 4.39 -9.54
C LYS A 101 13.52 2.91 -9.87
N ALA A 102 13.17 2.08 -8.90
CA ALA A 102 12.93 0.65 -9.11
C ALA A 102 11.72 0.42 -10.02
N TYR A 103 10.64 1.16 -9.82
CA TYR A 103 9.44 1.12 -10.66
C TYR A 103 9.77 1.45 -12.12
N LEU A 104 10.50 2.52 -12.36
CA LEU A 104 10.92 2.92 -13.71
C LEU A 104 11.85 1.91 -14.37
N ALA A 105 12.75 1.29 -13.60
CA ALA A 105 13.61 0.22 -14.10
C ALA A 105 12.79 -1.00 -14.56
N MET A 106 11.73 -1.34 -13.85
CA MET A 106 10.79 -2.40 -14.26
C MET A 106 10.10 -2.05 -15.59
N GLU A 107 9.55 -0.85 -15.71
CA GLU A 107 8.89 -0.40 -16.94
C GLU A 107 9.85 -0.43 -18.12
N LYS A 108 11.08 0.05 -17.92
CA LYS A 108 12.12 0.06 -18.95
C LYS A 108 12.50 -1.36 -19.42
N SER A 109 12.41 -2.34 -18.52
CA SER A 109 12.63 -3.76 -18.86
C SER A 109 11.45 -4.41 -19.57
N GLY A 110 10.34 -3.69 -19.76
CA GLY A 110 9.11 -4.21 -20.33
C GLY A 110 8.17 -4.89 -19.34
N GLN A 111 8.45 -4.82 -18.05
CA GLN A 111 7.62 -5.43 -17.01
C GLN A 111 6.62 -4.41 -16.46
N ASN A 112 5.32 -4.75 -16.51
CA ASN A 112 4.25 -3.95 -15.94
C ASN A 112 4.15 -4.19 -14.43
N PHE A 113 4.10 -3.13 -13.63
CA PHE A 113 4.06 -3.25 -12.18
C PHE A 113 2.79 -3.94 -11.67
N SER A 114 1.64 -3.61 -12.24
CA SER A 114 0.37 -4.27 -11.87
C SER A 114 0.41 -5.77 -12.16
N ASP A 115 0.86 -6.15 -13.34
CA ASP A 115 0.99 -7.58 -13.71
C ASP A 115 1.94 -8.32 -12.76
N PHE A 116 3.05 -7.68 -12.41
CA PHE A 116 4.01 -8.24 -11.45
C PHE A 116 3.35 -8.47 -10.08
N ILE A 117 2.68 -7.45 -9.53
CA ILE A 117 2.01 -7.53 -8.23
C ILE A 117 0.92 -8.61 -8.25
N TRP A 118 0.06 -8.61 -9.25
CA TRP A 118 -1.06 -9.55 -9.33
C TRP A 118 -0.62 -10.98 -9.63
N SER A 119 0.59 -11.19 -10.15
CA SER A 119 1.12 -12.53 -10.40
C SER A 119 1.24 -13.36 -9.12
N PHE A 120 1.41 -12.72 -7.95
CA PHE A 120 1.50 -13.43 -6.67
C PHE A 120 0.21 -14.10 -6.23
N VAL A 121 -0.92 -13.72 -6.79
CA VAL A 121 -2.25 -14.30 -6.49
C VAL A 121 -2.94 -14.82 -7.76
N ASN A 122 -2.17 -15.21 -8.78
CA ASN A 122 -2.67 -15.74 -10.05
C ASN A 122 -3.66 -14.79 -10.74
N HIS A 123 -3.43 -13.48 -10.62
CA HIS A 123 -4.23 -12.41 -11.25
C HIS A 123 -5.70 -12.37 -10.82
N GLN A 124 -6.03 -12.93 -9.65
CA GLN A 124 -7.38 -12.94 -9.10
C GLN A 124 -7.37 -12.65 -7.61
N PRO A 125 -8.34 -11.84 -7.10
CA PRO A 125 -8.50 -11.67 -5.67
C PRO A 125 -8.71 -12.99 -4.94
N GLN A 126 -8.05 -13.16 -3.81
CA GLN A 126 -8.26 -14.29 -2.91
C GLN A 126 -9.25 -13.88 -1.81
N ILE A 127 -10.42 -14.48 -1.80
CA ILE A 127 -11.45 -14.20 -0.80
C ILE A 127 -11.23 -15.14 0.38
N ASN A 128 -10.83 -14.58 1.52
CA ASN A 128 -10.54 -15.34 2.72
C ASN A 128 -11.79 -15.49 3.60
N ASP A 129 -11.85 -16.59 4.34
CA ASP A 129 -12.88 -16.82 5.35
C ASP A 129 -12.47 -16.08 6.64
N VAL A 130 -13.22 -15.05 7.01
CA VAL A 130 -12.92 -14.17 8.14
C VAL A 130 -14.15 -14.04 9.04
N PRO A 131 -14.41 -15.06 9.91
CA PRO A 131 -15.50 -14.96 10.88
C PRO A 131 -15.27 -13.86 11.92
N ASP A 132 -14.01 -13.65 12.30
CA ASP A 132 -13.56 -12.55 13.14
C ASP A 132 -12.10 -12.21 12.82
N PHE A 133 -11.58 -11.05 13.29
CA PHE A 133 -10.23 -10.61 12.94
C PHE A 133 -9.10 -11.40 13.60
N SER A 134 -9.38 -12.25 14.59
CA SER A 134 -8.35 -13.09 15.21
C SER A 134 -7.72 -14.08 14.22
N VAL A 135 -8.43 -14.44 13.16
CA VAL A 135 -7.92 -15.36 12.14
C VAL A 135 -7.08 -14.67 11.05
N VAL A 136 -7.08 -13.34 11.01
CA VAL A 136 -6.35 -12.57 9.98
C VAL A 136 -4.87 -12.54 10.32
N PRO A 137 -4.00 -13.08 9.47
CA PRO A 137 -2.56 -13.03 9.71
C PRO A 137 -1.99 -11.64 9.51
N THR A 138 -0.81 -11.39 10.04
CA THR A 138 -0.04 -10.17 9.78
C THR A 138 0.87 -10.31 8.56
N ARG A 139 1.15 -11.54 8.16
CA ARG A 139 1.99 -11.90 7.01
C ARG A 139 1.64 -13.32 6.57
N THR A 140 1.95 -13.64 5.32
CA THR A 140 1.73 -14.96 4.72
C THR A 140 2.96 -15.38 3.92
N GLU A 141 3.01 -16.64 3.47
CA GLU A 141 4.07 -17.09 2.55
C GLU A 141 4.05 -16.28 1.25
N THR A 142 2.86 -15.88 0.76
CA THR A 142 2.74 -15.04 -0.43
C THR A 142 3.30 -13.64 -0.19
N SER A 143 3.00 -13.00 0.94
CA SER A 143 3.54 -11.67 1.26
C SER A 143 5.05 -11.72 1.49
N LYS A 144 5.57 -12.82 2.03
CA LYS A 144 7.01 -13.06 2.16
C LYS A 144 7.68 -13.15 0.78
N ALA A 145 7.09 -13.90 -0.14
CA ALA A 145 7.59 -14.01 -1.51
C ALA A 145 7.56 -12.65 -2.23
N MET A 146 6.48 -11.89 -2.09
CA MET A 146 6.37 -10.53 -2.63
C MET A 146 7.44 -9.60 -2.07
N SER A 147 7.63 -9.60 -0.76
CA SER A 147 8.68 -8.82 -0.08
C SER A 147 10.07 -9.13 -0.64
N LYS A 148 10.40 -10.41 -0.73
CA LYS A 148 11.70 -10.86 -1.26
C LYS A 148 11.89 -10.39 -2.72
N ALA A 149 10.88 -10.55 -3.55
CA ALA A 149 10.95 -10.15 -4.96
C ALA A 149 11.07 -8.63 -5.12
N LEU A 150 10.30 -7.84 -4.36
CA LEU A 150 10.37 -6.38 -4.38
C LEU A 150 11.75 -5.88 -3.91
N LYS A 151 12.28 -6.44 -2.84
CA LYS A 151 13.65 -6.10 -2.36
C LYS A 151 14.71 -6.38 -3.42
N LYS A 152 14.60 -7.51 -4.11
CA LYS A 152 15.52 -7.88 -5.19
C LYS A 152 15.46 -6.89 -6.35
N LEU A 153 14.30 -6.28 -6.61
CA LEU A 153 14.11 -5.26 -7.64
C LEU A 153 14.57 -3.87 -7.19
N GLY A 154 14.98 -3.71 -5.93
CA GLY A 154 15.49 -2.46 -5.39
C GLY A 154 14.48 -1.63 -4.60
N PHE A 155 13.29 -2.15 -4.31
CA PHE A 155 12.32 -1.47 -3.45
C PHE A 155 12.76 -1.49 -1.98
N ALA A 156 12.42 -0.44 -1.25
CA ALA A 156 12.74 -0.25 0.17
C ALA A 156 11.47 -0.11 1.01
N PHE A 157 11.55 -0.46 2.28
CA PHE A 157 10.42 -0.49 3.22
C PHE A 157 9.26 -1.38 2.73
N VAL A 158 9.60 -2.52 2.20
CA VAL A 158 8.67 -3.52 1.66
C VAL A 158 8.82 -4.86 2.39
N GLY A 159 8.80 -4.83 3.72
CA GLY A 159 8.85 -6.03 4.55
C GLY A 159 7.59 -6.91 4.37
N GLU A 160 7.63 -8.11 4.92
CA GLU A 160 6.56 -9.10 4.77
C GLU A 160 5.20 -8.60 5.29
N THR A 161 5.21 -7.90 6.43
CA THR A 161 4.00 -7.34 7.05
C THR A 161 3.47 -6.16 6.24
N THR A 162 4.36 -5.30 5.75
CA THR A 162 4.02 -4.18 4.85
C THR A 162 3.39 -4.70 3.57
N CYS A 163 3.98 -5.74 2.97
CA CYS A 163 3.43 -6.35 1.76
C CYS A 163 2.05 -6.96 1.99
N TYR A 164 1.82 -7.61 3.14
CA TYR A 164 0.50 -8.15 3.44
C TYR A 164 -0.56 -7.06 3.62
N ALA A 165 -0.24 -6.00 4.36
CA ALA A 165 -1.13 -4.85 4.49
C ALA A 165 -1.44 -4.21 3.12
N PHE A 166 -0.46 -4.13 2.25
CA PHE A 166 -0.62 -3.71 0.86
C PHE A 166 -1.57 -4.64 0.10
N MET A 167 -1.41 -5.96 0.22
CA MET A 167 -2.29 -6.94 -0.44
C MET A 167 -3.74 -6.80 0.04
N GLN A 168 -3.95 -6.61 1.34
CA GLN A 168 -5.28 -6.37 1.91
C GLN A 168 -5.91 -5.11 1.34
N SER A 169 -5.19 -4.01 1.36
CA SER A 169 -5.71 -2.70 0.97
C SER A 169 -6.03 -2.61 -0.52
N MET A 170 -5.24 -3.26 -1.37
CA MET A 170 -5.39 -3.25 -2.83
C MET A 170 -6.25 -4.40 -3.37
N GLY A 171 -6.84 -5.19 -2.49
CA GLY A 171 -7.80 -6.23 -2.86
C GLY A 171 -7.19 -7.47 -3.50
N LEU A 172 -5.87 -7.69 -3.37
CA LEU A 172 -5.26 -8.96 -3.75
C LEU A 172 -5.79 -10.10 -2.86
N VAL A 173 -6.05 -9.76 -1.59
CA VAL A 173 -6.81 -10.61 -0.68
C VAL A 173 -8.00 -9.81 -0.16
N ASP A 174 -9.11 -10.50 0.09
CA ASP A 174 -10.28 -9.92 0.75
C ASP A 174 -10.37 -10.45 2.18
N ASP A 175 -9.90 -9.61 3.11
CA ASP A 175 -9.91 -9.88 4.55
C ASP A 175 -11.01 -9.10 5.28
N HIS A 176 -12.04 -8.65 4.56
CA HIS A 176 -13.24 -8.15 5.24
C HIS A 176 -13.86 -9.26 6.10
N LEU A 177 -14.47 -8.90 7.23
CA LEU A 177 -15.33 -9.82 7.97
C LEU A 177 -16.38 -10.42 7.03
N ASN A 178 -16.70 -11.70 7.24
CA ASN A 178 -17.73 -12.37 6.44
C ASN A 178 -19.06 -11.63 6.44
N ALA A 179 -19.40 -11.00 7.58
CA ALA A 179 -20.65 -10.23 7.72
C ALA A 179 -20.55 -8.81 7.17
N CYS A 180 -19.37 -8.34 6.76
CA CYS A 180 -19.17 -6.99 6.25
C CYS A 180 -19.84 -6.82 4.87
N PHE A 181 -20.52 -5.69 4.69
CA PHE A 181 -21.20 -5.41 3.42
C PHE A 181 -20.24 -5.24 2.23
N CYS A 182 -18.96 -4.94 2.51
CA CYS A 182 -17.90 -4.81 1.50
C CYS A 182 -17.27 -6.15 1.09
N LYS A 183 -17.59 -7.24 1.81
CA LYS A 183 -17.03 -8.56 1.51
C LYS A 183 -17.37 -8.96 0.08
N MET A 184 -16.34 -9.34 -0.71
CA MET A 184 -16.56 -9.86 -2.05
C MET A 184 -17.39 -11.14 -1.98
N LYS A 185 -18.41 -11.23 -2.84
CA LYS A 185 -19.18 -12.47 -2.98
C LYS A 185 -18.37 -13.40 -3.88
N GLY A 186 -18.13 -14.62 -3.42
CA GLY A 186 -17.52 -15.67 -4.23
C GLY A 186 -18.34 -15.89 -5.50
N GLN A 187 -17.66 -16.10 -6.61
CA GLN A 187 -18.28 -16.55 -7.86
C GLN A 187 -18.64 -18.01 -7.74
#